data_e20f419677aa5fa4947c6c93fc76143a
#
_entry.id   e20f419677aa5fa4947c6c93fc76143a
#
_cell.length_a   1.000
_cell.length_b   1.000
_cell.length_c   1.000
_cell.angle_alpha   90.00
_cell.angle_beta   90.00
_cell.angle_gamma   90.00
#
_symmetry.space_group_name_H-M   'P 1'
#
loop_
_entity.id
_entity.type
_entity.pdbx_description
1 polymer ?
#
loop_
_entity_poly.entity_id
_entity_poly.type
_entity_poly.pdbx_seq_one_letter_code
_entity_poly.pdbx_strand_id
1 'polypeptide(L)'
;MYGFFKTMALAVVAAATVGCATVKRSAAPAGEKRCAWEKGRRERPVTTDAVLCYGGSHHRTPFLWDGKRLAPYVTYTDEEGREQWLFDGFIFLEFVDASRPDGRTYAFETGNRNAPAAGKEQWQELIDYFFAEGNCIDALDKSVAEAERRIGRAPTRRRVVVMLPDPVIHRMYADTTATTVYWGELDGRKLDFSRNEDRIAACKWYIDSVRRLFDEADYRYVELAGFYIVSEDLATPGDGWNPELKRWEEVIPEVAEYLHALNESLCWIPYNRAAGYRNWKRFGIDYAYMQPNYFWDDKGEKPLSRFFSDIKANALAMEFEFDDALLEKTAGSEVYRRRLREYMDGAKEHGIYGRKPLAYYHGQNTLYELSVSAAAEDRKLYHEFCRFVLDNPLRK
;
A
#
# COMPACT_ATOMS: atom_id res chain seq x y z
N MET A 1 -33.70 -38.89 39.11
CA MET A 1 -32.41 -39.51 39.48
C MET A 1 -31.32 -38.78 38.70
N TYR A 2 -30.35 -38.17 39.39
CA TYR A 2 -29.13 -37.50 38.95
C TYR A 2 -29.28 -36.41 37.86
N GLY A 3 -29.21 -35.18 38.05
CA GLY A 3 -28.41 -34.25 38.84
C GLY A 3 -26.99 -33.97 38.25
N PHE A 4 -26.86 -32.95 37.33
CA PHE A 4 -25.55 -32.37 37.05
C PHE A 4 -25.67 -30.85 37.07
N PHE A 5 -25.17 -30.28 38.13
CA PHE A 5 -24.87 -28.83 38.22
C PHE A 5 -23.67 -28.52 37.31
N LYS A 6 -23.81 -27.60 36.37
CA LYS A 6 -22.70 -26.93 35.71
C LYS A 6 -22.57 -25.51 36.27
N THR A 7 -21.54 -25.30 37.01
CA THR A 7 -21.03 -24.03 37.52
C THR A 7 -20.65 -23.12 36.34
N MET A 8 -21.33 -22.00 36.18
CA MET A 8 -20.93 -20.92 35.29
C MET A 8 -19.82 -20.10 36.00
N ALA A 9 -18.63 -20.14 35.46
CA ALA A 9 -17.57 -19.20 35.81
C ALA A 9 -17.82 -17.87 35.07
N LEU A 10 -18.11 -16.83 35.86
CA LEU A 10 -18.23 -15.44 35.37
C LEU A 10 -16.82 -14.92 35.10
N ALA A 11 -16.45 -14.78 33.83
CA ALA A 11 -15.26 -14.03 33.46
C ALA A 11 -15.60 -12.55 33.46
N VAL A 12 -15.07 -11.81 34.42
CA VAL A 12 -15.11 -10.34 34.43
C VAL A 12 -14.13 -9.83 33.38
N VAL A 13 -14.64 -9.34 32.27
CA VAL A 13 -13.87 -8.59 31.30
C VAL A 13 -13.74 -7.15 31.82
N ALA A 14 -12.58 -6.78 32.27
CA ALA A 14 -12.27 -5.39 32.60
C ALA A 14 -12.18 -4.60 31.28
N ALA A 15 -13.18 -3.75 31.03
CA ALA A 15 -13.11 -2.75 29.96
C ALA A 15 -12.05 -1.71 30.35
N ALA A 16 -10.90 -1.75 29.68
CA ALA A 16 -9.95 -0.65 29.72
C ALA A 16 -10.49 0.49 28.84
N THR A 17 -11.06 1.50 29.48
CA THR A 17 -11.34 2.78 28.84
C THR A 17 -10.00 3.42 28.49
N VAL A 18 -9.65 3.42 27.20
CA VAL A 18 -8.54 4.21 26.70
C VAL A 18 -8.98 5.68 26.74
N GLY A 19 -8.63 6.34 27.82
CA GLY A 19 -8.76 7.80 27.92
C GLY A 19 -7.80 8.43 26.90
N CYS A 20 -8.34 9.27 26.04
CA CYS A 20 -7.59 10.15 25.16
C CYS A 20 -6.76 11.10 26.03
N ALA A 21 -5.56 10.65 26.43
CA ALA A 21 -4.58 11.51 27.08
C ALA A 21 -3.90 12.31 25.98
N THR A 22 -4.20 13.59 25.87
CA THR A 22 -3.39 14.56 25.16
C THR A 22 -1.99 14.57 25.78
N VAL A 23 -1.09 13.76 25.21
CA VAL A 23 0.32 13.77 25.57
C VAL A 23 0.89 15.10 25.04
N LYS A 24 1.16 16.03 25.94
CA LYS A 24 2.03 17.16 25.65
C LYS A 24 3.41 16.60 25.31
N ARG A 25 3.71 16.51 24.01
CA ARG A 25 5.07 16.25 23.55
C ARG A 25 5.96 17.39 24.08
N SER A 26 7.06 17.03 24.76
CA SER A 26 8.10 17.98 25.12
C SER A 26 8.63 18.57 23.81
N ALA A 27 8.62 19.89 23.69
CA ALA A 27 9.23 20.61 22.58
C ALA A 27 10.68 20.13 22.43
N ALA A 28 11.03 19.67 21.24
CA ALA A 28 12.40 19.40 20.87
C ALA A 28 13.26 20.68 21.07
N PRO A 29 14.54 20.55 21.43
CA PRO A 29 15.38 21.73 21.63
C PRO A 29 15.43 22.55 20.35
N ALA A 30 15.06 23.83 20.44
CA ALA A 30 15.12 24.79 19.36
C ALA A 30 16.56 24.92 18.90
N GLY A 31 16.92 24.41 17.73
CA GLY A 31 18.23 24.65 17.17
C GLY A 31 18.76 23.75 16.07
N GLU A 32 18.13 22.63 15.73
CA GLU A 32 18.56 21.86 14.56
C GLU A 32 17.90 22.44 13.29
N LYS A 33 18.73 23.04 12.44
CA LYS A 33 18.32 23.56 11.14
C LYS A 33 17.74 22.42 10.31
N ARG A 34 16.48 22.55 9.88
CA ARG A 34 15.90 21.69 8.84
C ARG A 34 16.89 21.58 7.69
N CYS A 35 17.12 20.36 7.22
CA CYS A 35 18.09 20.09 6.16
C CYS A 35 17.79 20.92 4.91
N ALA A 36 18.84 21.47 4.30
CA ALA A 36 18.77 22.42 3.17
C ALA A 36 18.04 21.89 1.91
N TRP A 37 17.80 20.59 1.83
CA TRP A 37 17.08 19.95 0.73
C TRP A 37 15.54 20.10 0.82
N GLU A 38 14.97 20.54 1.95
CA GLU A 38 13.55 20.87 2.06
C GLU A 38 13.16 22.17 1.36
N LYS A 39 14.13 23.03 1.12
CA LYS A 39 13.93 24.32 0.44
C LYS A 39 14.31 24.23 -1.04
N GLY A 40 13.45 23.69 -1.87
CA GLY A 40 13.68 23.74 -3.32
C GLY A 40 13.45 22.44 -4.07
N ARG A 41 12.64 21.56 -3.54
CA ARG A 41 12.24 20.34 -4.21
C ARG A 41 11.55 20.68 -5.53
N ARG A 42 12.25 20.46 -6.64
CA ARG A 42 11.76 20.72 -8.01
C ARG A 42 11.18 19.49 -8.68
N GLU A 43 11.48 18.29 -8.14
CA GLU A 43 11.05 17.03 -8.71
C GLU A 43 10.24 16.25 -7.66
N ARG A 44 9.13 15.65 -8.11
CA ARG A 44 8.33 14.77 -7.27
C ARG A 44 9.16 13.55 -6.87
N PRO A 45 9.08 13.08 -5.63
CA PRO A 45 9.86 11.93 -5.20
C PRO A 45 9.45 10.70 -5.97
N VAL A 46 10.45 9.95 -6.42
CA VAL A 46 10.28 8.69 -7.12
C VAL A 46 10.82 7.57 -6.26
N THR A 47 10.04 6.49 -6.10
CA THR A 47 10.53 5.24 -5.52
C THR A 47 11.22 4.42 -6.61
N THR A 48 12.27 3.70 -6.26
CA THR A 48 12.87 2.72 -7.17
C THR A 48 12.24 1.35 -6.96
N ASP A 49 12.15 0.94 -5.70
CA ASP A 49 11.60 -0.34 -5.27
C ASP A 49 10.61 -0.09 -4.12
N ALA A 50 9.30 -0.16 -4.40
CA ALA A 50 8.24 0.13 -3.46
C ALA A 50 7.55 -1.16 -2.98
N VAL A 51 7.57 -1.41 -1.67
CA VAL A 51 6.89 -2.56 -1.08
C VAL A 51 5.50 -2.18 -0.58
N LEU A 52 4.51 -3.06 -0.81
CA LEU A 52 3.15 -2.88 -0.35
C LEU A 52 3.00 -3.39 1.09
N CYS A 53 2.52 -2.52 1.98
CA CYS A 53 2.28 -2.81 3.39
C CYS A 53 0.78 -2.70 3.66
N TYR A 54 0.09 -3.82 3.63
CA TYR A 54 -1.32 -3.88 3.99
C TYR A 54 -1.47 -3.67 5.49
N GLY A 55 -2.25 -2.69 5.87
CA GLY A 55 -2.48 -2.31 7.26
C GLY A 55 -3.96 -2.22 7.59
N GLY A 56 -4.25 -1.64 8.75
CA GLY A 56 -5.61 -1.57 9.23
C GLY A 56 -6.03 -2.86 9.89
N SER A 57 -7.27 -3.20 9.78
CA SER A 57 -7.87 -4.38 10.40
C SER A 57 -8.26 -5.42 9.37
N HIS A 58 -7.48 -5.51 8.32
CA HIS A 58 -7.76 -6.41 7.23
C HIS A 58 -7.56 -7.88 7.63
N HIS A 59 -8.40 -8.75 7.11
CA HIS A 59 -8.25 -10.19 7.34
C HIS A 59 -6.93 -10.78 6.84
N ARG A 60 -6.26 -10.10 5.89
CA ARG A 60 -4.93 -10.48 5.38
C ARG A 60 -3.80 -10.05 6.31
N THR A 61 -4.01 -9.02 7.15
CA THR A 61 -2.94 -8.47 8.00
C THR A 61 -3.41 -8.39 9.46
N PRO A 62 -3.46 -9.53 10.17
CA PRO A 62 -3.93 -9.58 11.54
C PRO A 62 -2.85 -9.13 12.56
N PHE A 63 -1.98 -8.21 12.20
CA PHE A 63 -0.88 -7.73 13.04
C PHE A 63 -0.58 -6.25 12.74
N LEU A 64 0.13 -5.61 13.65
CA LEU A 64 0.66 -4.26 13.44
C LEU A 64 1.95 -4.29 12.60
N TRP A 65 2.18 -3.26 11.82
CA TRP A 65 3.46 -2.98 11.16
C TRP A 65 4.40 -2.29 12.15
N ASP A 66 4.87 -3.03 13.15
CA ASP A 66 5.84 -2.56 14.14
C ASP A 66 7.28 -2.61 13.61
N GLY A 67 8.22 -2.08 14.39
CA GLY A 67 9.63 -2.04 14.01
C GLY A 67 10.24 -3.42 13.74
N LYS A 68 9.80 -4.45 14.44
CA LYS A 68 10.28 -5.82 14.23
C LYS A 68 9.86 -6.36 12.86
N ARG A 69 8.63 -6.10 12.46
CA ARG A 69 8.12 -6.53 11.16
C ARG A 69 8.70 -5.72 10.01
N LEU A 70 8.93 -4.41 10.22
CA LEU A 70 9.50 -3.54 9.20
C LEU A 70 11.00 -3.75 9.00
N ALA A 71 11.72 -4.27 9.99
CA ALA A 71 13.18 -4.42 9.93
C ALA A 71 13.68 -5.10 8.62
N PRO A 72 13.16 -6.26 8.19
CA PRO A 72 13.63 -6.92 6.97
C PRO A 72 13.21 -6.25 5.66
N TYR A 73 12.41 -5.19 5.72
CA TYR A 73 12.06 -4.34 4.57
C TYR A 73 12.94 -3.09 4.52
N VAL A 74 13.39 -2.62 5.68
CA VAL A 74 14.29 -1.46 5.79
C VAL A 74 15.70 -1.84 5.42
N THR A 75 16.19 -2.98 5.94
CA THR A 75 17.55 -3.49 5.69
C THR A 75 17.54 -4.97 5.37
N TYR A 76 18.58 -5.40 4.71
CA TYR A 76 18.89 -6.80 4.43
C TYR A 76 20.31 -7.13 4.89
N THR A 77 20.49 -8.24 5.60
CA THR A 77 21.80 -8.78 5.97
C THR A 77 22.11 -9.96 5.05
N ASP A 78 23.22 -9.88 4.33
CA ASP A 78 23.65 -10.94 3.42
C ASP A 78 24.28 -12.14 4.17
N GLU A 79 24.67 -13.17 3.41
CA GLU A 79 25.26 -14.41 3.96
C GLU A 79 26.62 -14.19 4.64
N GLU A 80 27.29 -13.09 4.30
CA GLU A 80 28.56 -12.66 4.93
C GLU A 80 28.35 -11.76 6.16
N GLY A 81 27.10 -11.48 6.54
CA GLY A 81 26.75 -10.65 7.67
C GLY A 81 26.79 -9.14 7.39
N ARG A 82 26.87 -8.72 6.15
CA ARG A 82 26.84 -7.30 5.78
C ARG A 82 25.41 -6.80 5.70
N GLU A 83 25.07 -5.83 6.51
CA GLU A 83 23.75 -5.19 6.50
C GLU A 83 23.73 -4.03 5.49
N GLN A 84 22.68 -3.96 4.66
CA GLN A 84 22.50 -2.99 3.58
C GLN A 84 21.07 -2.46 3.53
N TRP A 85 20.89 -1.22 3.06
CA TRP A 85 19.57 -0.63 2.87
C TRP A 85 18.78 -1.37 1.77
N LEU A 86 17.54 -1.82 2.08
CA LEU A 86 16.73 -2.60 1.13
C LEU A 86 15.73 -1.69 0.41
N PHE A 87 14.47 -1.65 0.73
CA PHE A 87 13.48 -0.86 0.01
C PHE A 87 13.64 0.64 0.24
N ASP A 88 13.37 1.45 -0.80
CA ASP A 88 13.33 2.90 -0.70
C ASP A 88 11.91 3.46 -0.67
N GLY A 89 10.90 2.66 -1.06
CA GLY A 89 9.49 3.03 -1.09
C GLY A 89 8.61 2.08 -0.26
N PHE A 90 7.59 2.63 0.40
CA PHE A 90 6.61 1.90 1.20
C PHE A 90 5.21 2.41 0.86
N ILE A 91 4.35 1.52 0.37
CA ILE A 91 2.96 1.82 0.03
C ILE A 91 2.08 1.27 1.15
N PHE A 92 1.51 2.15 1.97
CA PHE A 92 0.56 1.76 3.01
C PHE A 92 -0.86 1.79 2.46
N LEU A 93 -1.55 0.66 2.55
CA LEU A 93 -2.87 0.48 1.97
C LEU A 93 -3.75 -0.49 2.77
N GLU A 94 -5.06 -0.43 2.51
CA GLU A 94 -6.05 -1.37 3.00
C GLU A 94 -7.28 -1.38 2.08
N PHE A 95 -7.86 -2.55 1.85
CA PHE A 95 -9.08 -2.68 1.04
C PHE A 95 -10.34 -2.73 1.89
N VAL A 96 -10.25 -3.32 3.07
CA VAL A 96 -11.41 -3.59 3.92
C VAL A 96 -11.02 -3.47 5.38
N ASP A 97 -11.80 -2.75 6.15
CA ASP A 97 -11.77 -2.85 7.61
C ASP A 97 -12.75 -3.92 8.08
N ALA A 98 -12.26 -5.05 8.55
CA ALA A 98 -13.04 -6.22 8.94
C ALA A 98 -13.04 -6.49 10.47
N SER A 99 -12.33 -5.73 11.27
CA SER A 99 -12.15 -6.02 12.70
C SER A 99 -12.69 -4.94 13.64
N ARG A 100 -13.67 -4.21 13.19
CA ARG A 100 -14.33 -3.21 14.05
C ARG A 100 -14.99 -3.87 15.25
N PRO A 101 -14.98 -3.21 16.43
CA PRO A 101 -15.60 -3.74 17.63
C PRO A 101 -17.11 -4.03 17.51
N ASP A 102 -17.79 -3.33 16.59
CA ASP A 102 -19.22 -3.51 16.31
C ASP A 102 -19.50 -4.66 15.32
N GLY A 103 -18.46 -5.36 14.85
CA GLY A 103 -18.55 -6.46 13.90
C GLY A 103 -18.90 -6.04 12.48
N ARG A 104 -18.91 -4.73 12.19
CA ARG A 104 -19.14 -4.23 10.83
C ARG A 104 -17.86 -4.25 10.04
N THR A 105 -18.01 -4.38 8.74
CA THR A 105 -16.93 -4.33 7.76
C THR A 105 -17.20 -3.18 6.81
N TYR A 106 -16.18 -2.40 6.47
CA TYR A 106 -16.28 -1.31 5.51
C TYR A 106 -15.26 -1.48 4.39
N ALA A 107 -15.65 -1.15 3.16
CA ALA A 107 -14.78 -1.19 1.99
C ALA A 107 -14.19 0.19 1.70
N PHE A 108 -12.88 0.21 1.47
CA PHE A 108 -12.15 1.38 1.00
C PHE A 108 -11.95 1.36 -0.53
N GLU A 109 -12.40 0.29 -1.20
CA GLU A 109 -12.34 0.17 -2.66
C GLU A 109 -13.64 -0.43 -3.21
N THR A 110 -13.90 -0.18 -4.50
CA THR A 110 -15.17 -0.54 -5.15
C THR A 110 -15.37 -2.05 -5.34
N GLY A 111 -14.29 -2.83 -5.38
CA GLY A 111 -14.34 -4.26 -5.70
C GLY A 111 -14.74 -5.16 -4.55
N ASN A 112 -14.88 -4.65 -3.34
CA ASN A 112 -15.09 -5.48 -2.17
C ASN A 112 -16.57 -5.80 -1.93
N ARG A 113 -16.97 -6.98 -2.32
CA ARG A 113 -18.31 -7.44 -2.70
C ARG A 113 -19.40 -7.34 -1.64
N ASN A 114 -19.07 -7.38 -0.35
CA ASN A 114 -20.06 -7.54 0.71
C ASN A 114 -19.98 -6.47 1.81
N ALA A 115 -19.02 -5.56 1.70
CA ALA A 115 -18.86 -4.51 2.69
C ALA A 115 -19.51 -3.21 2.21
N PRO A 116 -20.22 -2.47 3.07
CA PRO A 116 -20.66 -1.13 2.76
C PRO A 116 -19.46 -0.20 2.50
N ALA A 117 -19.66 0.79 1.66
CA ALA A 117 -18.67 1.82 1.41
C ALA A 117 -18.28 2.53 2.71
N ALA A 118 -16.97 2.72 2.91
CA ALA A 118 -16.43 3.48 4.02
C ALA A 118 -16.79 4.97 3.89
N GLY A 119 -17.27 5.57 4.99
CA GLY A 119 -17.54 6.99 5.09
C GLY A 119 -16.35 7.77 5.66
N LYS A 120 -16.58 9.06 5.94
CA LYS A 120 -15.56 9.96 6.49
C LYS A 120 -14.94 9.45 7.78
N GLU A 121 -15.76 8.91 8.68
CA GLU A 121 -15.29 8.35 9.96
C GLU A 121 -14.29 7.23 9.73
N GLN A 122 -14.61 6.26 8.85
CA GLN A 122 -13.72 5.15 8.55
C GLN A 122 -12.47 5.59 7.79
N TRP A 123 -12.56 6.60 6.94
CA TRP A 123 -11.38 7.19 6.29
C TRP A 123 -10.46 7.87 7.32
N GLN A 124 -11.03 8.54 8.34
CA GLN A 124 -10.24 9.12 9.43
C GLN A 124 -9.60 8.03 10.28
N GLU A 125 -10.33 6.97 10.65
CA GLU A 125 -9.80 5.83 11.39
C GLU A 125 -8.63 5.15 10.66
N LEU A 126 -8.71 5.05 9.33
CA LEU A 126 -7.62 4.51 8.52
C LEU A 126 -6.37 5.41 8.56
N ILE A 127 -6.56 6.73 8.47
CA ILE A 127 -5.47 7.70 8.63
C ILE A 127 -4.85 7.54 10.02
N ASP A 128 -5.66 7.53 11.07
CA ASP A 128 -5.20 7.40 12.45
C ASP A 128 -4.42 6.10 12.68
N TYR A 129 -4.83 5.01 12.03
CA TYR A 129 -4.12 3.74 12.05
C TYR A 129 -2.72 3.85 11.40
N PHE A 130 -2.61 4.49 10.24
CA PHE A 130 -1.32 4.63 9.55
C PHE A 130 -0.33 5.52 10.31
N PHE A 131 -0.83 6.46 11.13
CA PHE A 131 -0.02 7.37 11.92
C PHE A 131 0.07 7.00 13.41
N ALA A 132 -0.51 5.86 13.81
CA ALA A 132 -0.47 5.42 15.21
C ALA A 132 0.95 5.21 15.68
N GLU A 133 1.23 5.58 16.95
CA GLU A 133 2.55 5.40 17.56
C GLU A 133 2.97 3.92 17.55
N GLY A 134 4.17 3.65 17.06
CA GLY A 134 4.74 2.30 16.97
C GLY A 134 4.15 1.43 15.86
N ASN A 135 3.37 2.00 14.95
CA ASN A 135 2.77 1.30 13.81
C ASN A 135 3.05 2.04 12.49
N CYS A 136 3.03 1.33 11.38
CA CYS A 136 3.15 1.82 10.01
C CYS A 136 4.22 2.92 9.85
N ILE A 137 3.81 4.17 9.63
CA ILE A 137 4.71 5.29 9.26
C ILE A 137 5.61 5.67 10.43
N ASP A 138 5.09 5.74 11.66
CA ASP A 138 5.87 6.04 12.85
C ASP A 138 6.89 4.93 13.15
N ALA A 139 6.48 3.67 13.02
CA ALA A 139 7.38 2.54 13.19
C ALA A 139 8.45 2.49 12.09
N LEU A 140 8.11 2.88 10.86
CA LEU A 140 9.07 2.97 9.75
C LEU A 140 10.14 4.03 10.04
N ASP A 141 9.75 5.25 10.44
CA ASP A 141 10.70 6.31 10.78
C ASP A 141 11.66 5.86 11.87
N LYS A 142 11.16 5.23 12.94
CA LYS A 142 11.96 4.69 14.03
C LYS A 142 12.88 3.56 13.56
N SER A 143 12.40 2.66 12.69
CA SER A 143 13.19 1.54 12.16
C SER A 143 14.34 2.02 11.27
N VAL A 144 14.12 3.05 10.46
CA VAL A 144 15.19 3.67 9.66
C VAL A 144 16.20 4.36 10.55
N ALA A 145 15.75 5.06 11.61
CA ALA A 145 16.64 5.66 12.62
C ALA A 145 17.56 4.62 13.30
N GLU A 146 17.01 3.46 13.63
CA GLU A 146 17.79 2.35 14.23
C GLU A 146 18.79 1.76 13.24
N ALA A 147 18.38 1.54 12.01
CA ALA A 147 19.26 1.06 10.95
C ALA A 147 20.40 2.05 10.67
N GLU A 148 20.11 3.36 10.62
CA GLU A 148 21.14 4.40 10.41
C GLU A 148 22.22 4.38 11.49
N ARG A 149 21.86 4.09 12.75
CA ARG A 149 22.85 3.92 13.84
C ARG A 149 23.77 2.71 13.63
N ARG A 150 23.30 1.67 12.95
CA ARG A 150 24.09 0.44 12.71
C ARG A 150 24.94 0.53 11.45
N ILE A 151 24.37 0.99 10.35
CA ILE A 151 24.99 0.88 9.03
C ILE A 151 25.28 2.24 8.36
N GLY A 152 25.07 3.34 9.07
CA GLY A 152 25.28 4.69 8.54
C GLY A 152 24.08 5.21 7.76
N ARG A 153 24.20 6.45 7.31
CA ARG A 153 23.11 7.23 6.74
C ARG A 153 22.50 6.56 5.50
N ALA A 154 21.19 6.54 5.44
CA ALA A 154 20.47 6.12 4.24
C ALA A 154 20.76 7.07 3.05
N PRO A 155 20.88 6.55 1.82
CA PRO A 155 21.11 7.37 0.62
C PRO A 155 20.01 8.44 0.44
N THR A 156 18.76 8.06 0.73
CA THR A 156 17.58 8.94 0.67
C THR A 156 16.68 8.65 1.87
N ARG A 157 15.78 9.58 2.21
CA ARG A 157 14.65 9.25 3.08
C ARG A 157 13.84 8.12 2.47
N ARG A 158 13.22 7.30 3.32
CA ARG A 158 12.27 6.30 2.81
C ARG A 158 10.99 7.01 2.39
N ARG A 159 10.54 6.69 1.20
CA ARG A 159 9.40 7.33 0.56
C ARG A 159 8.14 6.60 0.92
N VAL A 160 7.20 7.32 1.52
CA VAL A 160 5.90 6.81 1.89
C VAL A 160 4.89 7.22 0.83
N VAL A 161 4.16 6.24 0.33
CA VAL A 161 2.99 6.43 -0.50
C VAL A 161 1.79 5.93 0.30
N VAL A 162 0.76 6.75 0.43
CA VAL A 162 -0.44 6.40 1.18
C VAL A 162 -1.57 6.13 0.20
N MET A 163 -2.33 5.06 0.42
CA MET A 163 -3.51 4.81 -0.40
C MET A 163 -4.47 6.00 -0.37
N LEU A 164 -5.13 6.24 -1.48
CA LEU A 164 -6.30 7.10 -1.58
C LEU A 164 -7.52 6.20 -1.64
N PRO A 165 -8.38 6.19 -0.60
CA PRO A 165 -9.59 5.39 -0.62
C PRO A 165 -10.46 5.75 -1.81
N ASP A 166 -11.08 4.73 -2.39
CA ASP A 166 -12.00 4.90 -3.51
C ASP A 166 -13.28 5.61 -3.03
N PRO A 167 -13.65 6.76 -3.60
CA PRO A 167 -14.94 7.38 -3.32
C PRO A 167 -16.06 6.57 -3.95
N VAL A 168 -16.39 5.45 -3.30
CA VAL A 168 -17.29 4.40 -3.79
C VAL A 168 -18.70 4.93 -3.99
N ILE A 169 -19.21 4.83 -5.21
CA ILE A 169 -20.57 5.26 -5.57
C ILE A 169 -21.58 4.14 -5.50
N HIS A 170 -21.15 2.90 -5.38
CA HIS A 170 -22.00 1.74 -5.22
C HIS A 170 -21.71 1.00 -3.95
N ARG A 171 -22.74 0.59 -3.28
CA ARG A 171 -22.65 -0.21 -2.07
C ARG A 171 -22.04 -1.59 -2.33
N MET A 172 -22.24 -2.12 -3.53
CA MET A 172 -21.74 -3.41 -3.96
C MET A 172 -21.35 -3.32 -5.45
N TYR A 173 -20.33 -4.08 -5.83
CA TYR A 173 -19.82 -4.14 -7.21
C TYR A 173 -20.92 -4.40 -8.27
N ALA A 174 -21.94 -5.18 -7.90
CA ALA A 174 -23.07 -5.51 -8.77
C ALA A 174 -24.29 -4.58 -8.56
N ASP A 175 -24.28 -3.67 -7.61
CA ASP A 175 -25.39 -2.76 -7.34
C ASP A 175 -25.20 -1.44 -8.07
N THR A 176 -25.70 -1.40 -9.31
CA THR A 176 -25.72 -0.19 -10.16
C THR A 176 -26.92 0.72 -9.87
N THR A 177 -27.74 0.41 -8.88
CA THR A 177 -28.98 1.14 -8.57
C THR A 177 -28.80 2.24 -7.54
N ALA A 178 -27.67 2.29 -6.84
CA ALA A 178 -27.37 3.34 -5.87
C ALA A 178 -27.32 4.71 -6.56
N THR A 179 -28.23 5.59 -6.19
CA THR A 179 -28.32 6.96 -6.75
C THR A 179 -27.65 7.97 -5.85
N THR A 180 -27.43 7.62 -4.58
CA THR A 180 -26.80 8.47 -3.56
C THR A 180 -25.97 7.63 -2.62
N VAL A 181 -24.76 8.12 -2.30
CA VAL A 181 -23.88 7.53 -1.27
C VAL A 181 -23.40 8.66 -0.37
N TYR A 182 -24.08 8.82 0.77
CA TYR A 182 -23.65 9.77 1.78
C TYR A 182 -22.35 9.30 2.41
N TRP A 183 -21.32 10.16 2.34
CA TRP A 183 -19.99 9.86 2.87
C TRP A 183 -19.72 10.52 4.21
N GLY A 184 -20.12 11.77 4.38
CA GLY A 184 -19.87 12.56 5.57
C GLY A 184 -20.15 14.02 5.33
N GLU A 185 -19.66 14.88 6.22
CA GLU A 185 -19.84 16.32 6.16
C GLU A 185 -18.50 17.05 6.15
N LEU A 186 -18.35 18.05 5.26
CA LEU A 186 -17.24 18.99 5.23
C LEU A 186 -17.81 20.41 5.22
N ASP A 187 -17.33 21.24 6.15
CA ASP A 187 -17.70 22.66 6.25
C ASP A 187 -19.22 22.91 6.27
N GLY A 188 -19.96 22.05 7.01
CA GLY A 188 -21.41 22.11 7.12
C GLY A 188 -22.17 21.59 5.90
N ARG A 189 -21.49 21.06 4.88
CA ARG A 189 -22.09 20.48 3.69
C ARG A 189 -21.98 18.96 3.69
N LYS A 190 -23.12 18.29 3.53
CA LYS A 190 -23.17 16.83 3.35
C LYS A 190 -22.69 16.47 1.95
N LEU A 191 -21.71 15.56 1.88
CA LEU A 191 -21.18 15.07 0.62
C LEU A 191 -21.92 13.81 0.17
N ASP A 192 -22.29 13.81 -1.12
CA ASP A 192 -22.96 12.71 -1.79
C ASP A 192 -22.12 12.25 -2.99
N PHE A 193 -21.66 11.02 -2.94
CA PHE A 193 -20.79 10.45 -3.98
C PHE A 193 -21.47 10.14 -5.31
N SER A 194 -22.78 10.41 -5.44
CA SER A 194 -23.41 10.50 -6.76
C SER A 194 -22.88 11.69 -7.58
N ARG A 195 -22.18 12.65 -6.93
CA ARG A 195 -21.66 13.88 -7.53
C ARG A 195 -20.14 13.87 -7.52
N ASN A 196 -19.51 14.12 -8.67
CA ASN A 196 -18.06 14.09 -8.82
C ASN A 196 -17.35 15.15 -7.97
N GLU A 197 -17.92 16.35 -7.86
CA GLU A 197 -17.38 17.42 -7.03
C GLU A 197 -17.32 17.06 -5.53
N ASP A 198 -18.24 16.22 -5.05
CA ASP A 198 -18.22 15.73 -3.67
C ASP A 198 -17.18 14.63 -3.48
N ARG A 199 -16.99 13.77 -4.49
CA ARG A 199 -15.92 12.77 -4.53
C ARG A 199 -14.54 13.42 -4.52
N ILE A 200 -14.34 14.44 -5.36
CA ILE A 200 -13.10 15.23 -5.41
C ILE A 200 -12.83 15.93 -4.08
N ALA A 201 -13.87 16.53 -3.47
CA ALA A 201 -13.74 17.19 -2.17
C ALA A 201 -13.32 16.22 -1.06
N ALA A 202 -13.87 15.00 -1.04
CA ALA A 202 -13.48 13.97 -0.09
C ALA A 202 -12.02 13.51 -0.30
N CYS A 203 -11.60 13.30 -1.54
CA CYS A 203 -10.22 12.96 -1.87
C CYS A 203 -9.25 14.06 -1.42
N LYS A 204 -9.55 15.33 -1.71
CA LYS A 204 -8.72 16.46 -1.28
C LYS A 204 -8.65 16.56 0.25
N TRP A 205 -9.76 16.37 0.95
CA TRP A 205 -9.76 16.34 2.41
C TRP A 205 -8.85 15.23 2.97
N TYR A 206 -8.88 14.03 2.37
CA TYR A 206 -8.02 12.94 2.78
C TYR A 206 -6.54 13.26 2.55
N ILE A 207 -6.20 13.76 1.37
CA ILE A 207 -4.85 14.20 1.00
C ILE A 207 -4.32 15.24 2.00
N ASP A 208 -5.11 16.27 2.27
CA ASP A 208 -4.73 17.34 3.19
C ASP A 208 -4.57 16.84 4.64
N SER A 209 -5.43 15.91 5.06
CA SER A 209 -5.34 15.29 6.38
C SER A 209 -4.05 14.47 6.55
N VAL A 210 -3.70 13.66 5.56
CA VAL A 210 -2.43 12.91 5.55
C VAL A 210 -1.23 13.84 5.56
N ARG A 211 -1.21 14.87 4.70
CA ARG A 211 -0.11 15.84 4.62
C ARG A 211 0.07 16.61 5.92
N ARG A 212 -1.03 17.07 6.52
CA ARG A 212 -1.00 17.75 7.80
C ARG A 212 -0.37 16.89 8.90
N LEU A 213 -0.71 15.59 8.95
CA LEU A 213 -0.12 14.69 9.95
C LEU A 213 1.37 14.42 9.71
N PHE A 214 1.82 14.36 8.44
CA PHE A 214 3.25 14.32 8.14
C PHE A 214 3.98 15.57 8.62
N ASP A 215 3.39 16.74 8.40
CA ASP A 215 3.96 18.02 8.86
C ASP A 215 3.99 18.10 10.40
N GLU A 216 2.92 17.67 11.09
CA GLU A 216 2.82 17.66 12.55
C GLU A 216 3.76 16.66 13.21
N ALA A 217 3.97 15.49 12.58
CA ALA A 217 4.86 14.45 13.10
C ALA A 217 6.35 14.79 12.97
N ASP A 218 6.71 15.68 12.03
CA ASP A 218 8.08 16.11 11.74
C ASP A 218 9.06 14.94 11.60
N TYR A 219 8.68 13.90 10.84
CA TYR A 219 9.49 12.71 10.62
C TYR A 219 10.83 13.05 9.99
N ARG A 220 11.89 12.41 10.50
CA ARG A 220 13.25 12.68 10.06
C ARG A 220 13.71 11.77 8.93
N TYR A 221 13.27 10.53 8.93
CA TYR A 221 13.81 9.47 8.08
C TYR A 221 12.86 9.01 6.98
N VAL A 222 11.60 9.42 7.08
CA VAL A 222 10.59 9.18 6.04
C VAL A 222 10.10 10.50 5.43
N GLU A 223 9.56 10.43 4.22
CA GLU A 223 8.92 11.55 3.54
C GLU A 223 7.69 11.08 2.79
N LEU A 224 6.65 11.90 2.73
CA LEU A 224 5.52 11.64 1.85
C LEU A 224 5.97 11.82 0.40
N ALA A 225 5.72 10.81 -0.43
CA ALA A 225 6.09 10.82 -1.84
C ALA A 225 4.88 10.92 -2.77
N GLY A 226 3.70 10.56 -2.26
CA GLY A 226 2.49 10.63 -3.04
C GLY A 226 1.38 9.72 -2.52
N PHE A 227 0.43 9.48 -3.41
CA PHE A 227 -0.76 8.69 -3.11
C PHE A 227 -0.96 7.57 -4.13
N TYR A 228 -1.61 6.50 -3.69
CA TYR A 228 -1.90 5.32 -4.49
C TYR A 228 -3.41 5.18 -4.67
N ILE A 229 -3.88 5.10 -5.92
CA ILE A 229 -5.27 4.80 -6.24
C ILE A 229 -5.51 3.33 -5.94
N VAL A 230 -6.36 3.06 -4.96
CA VAL A 230 -6.61 1.69 -4.49
C VAL A 230 -7.43 0.86 -5.49
N SER A 231 -8.27 1.50 -6.31
CA SER A 231 -9.04 0.81 -7.34
C SER A 231 -8.12 0.25 -8.43
N GLU A 232 -8.15 -1.05 -8.63
CA GLU A 232 -7.31 -1.73 -9.63
C GLU A 232 -7.83 -1.61 -11.05
N ASP A 233 -9.03 -1.03 -11.23
CA ASP A 233 -9.72 -0.90 -12.52
C ASP A 233 -10.24 0.53 -12.70
N LEU A 234 -9.83 1.17 -13.80
CA LEU A 234 -10.25 2.52 -14.19
C LEU A 234 -10.98 2.45 -15.53
N ALA A 235 -12.22 1.97 -15.50
CA ALA A 235 -13.02 1.87 -16.72
C ALA A 235 -13.18 3.22 -17.39
N THR A 236 -12.97 3.23 -18.71
CA THR A 236 -13.12 4.39 -19.57
C THR A 236 -14.29 4.18 -20.55
N PRO A 237 -14.89 5.23 -21.10
CA PRO A 237 -15.88 5.08 -22.15
C PRO A 237 -15.33 4.24 -23.31
N GLY A 238 -16.05 3.18 -23.66
CA GLY A 238 -15.66 2.25 -24.72
C GLY A 238 -14.97 0.98 -24.25
N ASP A 239 -14.51 0.87 -23.01
CA ASP A 239 -13.93 -0.37 -22.47
C ASP A 239 -14.98 -1.46 -22.19
N GLY A 240 -16.26 -1.15 -22.36
CA GLY A 240 -17.36 -2.14 -22.40
C GLY A 240 -17.75 -2.76 -21.05
N TRP A 241 -17.08 -2.39 -20.00
CA TRP A 241 -17.23 -3.07 -18.72
C TRP A 241 -18.23 -2.39 -17.82
N ASN A 242 -18.28 -1.81 -16.93
CA ASN A 242 -19.34 -1.25 -16.11
C ASN A 242 -19.47 0.27 -16.36
N PRO A 243 -20.59 0.78 -16.89
CA PRO A 243 -20.75 2.21 -17.14
C PRO A 243 -20.57 3.08 -15.89
N GLU A 244 -20.70 2.52 -14.70
CA GLU A 244 -20.59 3.27 -13.45
C GLU A 244 -19.13 3.59 -13.07
N LEU A 245 -18.17 2.78 -13.47
CA LEU A 245 -16.75 3.07 -13.32
C LEU A 245 -16.28 4.23 -14.23
N LYS A 246 -17.07 4.65 -15.19
CA LYS A 246 -16.77 5.81 -16.05
C LYS A 246 -16.59 7.12 -15.29
N ARG A 247 -17.18 7.22 -14.11
CA ARG A 247 -17.07 8.43 -13.27
C ARG A 247 -15.66 8.70 -12.74
N TRP A 248 -14.77 7.70 -12.75
CA TRP A 248 -13.36 7.91 -12.41
C TRP A 248 -12.62 8.84 -13.37
N GLU A 249 -13.00 8.86 -14.64
CA GLU A 249 -12.39 9.74 -15.64
C GLU A 249 -12.50 11.23 -15.31
N GLU A 250 -13.53 11.61 -14.58
CA GLU A 250 -13.77 13.01 -14.20
C GLU A 250 -13.17 13.34 -12.83
N VAL A 251 -12.89 12.35 -12.00
CA VAL A 251 -12.38 12.53 -10.63
C VAL A 251 -10.86 12.48 -10.58
N ILE A 252 -10.25 11.46 -11.18
CA ILE A 252 -8.81 11.22 -11.08
C ILE A 252 -7.97 12.35 -11.67
N PRO A 253 -8.28 12.91 -12.87
CA PRO A 253 -7.49 14.01 -13.42
C PRO A 253 -7.43 15.23 -12.48
N GLU A 254 -8.56 15.58 -11.86
CA GLU A 254 -8.63 16.70 -10.91
C GLU A 254 -7.85 16.42 -9.61
N VAL A 255 -7.90 15.18 -9.13
CA VAL A 255 -7.12 14.75 -7.96
C VAL A 255 -5.63 14.74 -8.30
N ALA A 256 -5.25 14.26 -9.49
CA ALA A 256 -3.87 14.29 -9.97
C ALA A 256 -3.33 15.71 -10.08
N GLU A 257 -4.09 16.63 -10.68
CA GLU A 257 -3.71 18.04 -10.76
C GLU A 257 -3.52 18.65 -9.37
N TYR A 258 -4.41 18.34 -8.44
CA TYR A 258 -4.28 18.78 -7.06
C TYR A 258 -3.00 18.29 -6.41
N LEU A 259 -2.68 16.98 -6.54
CA LEU A 259 -1.45 16.40 -6.02
C LEU A 259 -0.19 17.00 -6.66
N HIS A 260 -0.22 17.22 -7.98
CA HIS A 260 0.88 17.83 -8.70
C HIS A 260 1.16 19.28 -8.23
N ALA A 261 0.11 20.05 -7.93
CA ALA A 261 0.27 21.39 -7.34
C ALA A 261 0.90 21.33 -5.95
N LEU A 262 0.75 20.24 -5.21
CA LEU A 262 1.36 19.98 -3.91
C LEU A 262 2.75 19.31 -4.01
N ASN A 263 3.24 19.07 -5.23
CA ASN A 263 4.47 18.32 -5.53
C ASN A 263 4.45 16.85 -5.06
N GLU A 264 3.28 16.24 -5.01
CA GLU A 264 3.07 14.82 -4.69
C GLU A 264 2.81 14.01 -5.97
N SER A 265 3.15 12.72 -5.95
CA SER A 265 2.91 11.81 -7.05
C SER A 265 1.59 11.06 -6.87
N LEU A 266 1.00 10.65 -8.00
CA LEU A 266 -0.12 9.74 -8.02
C LEU A 266 0.30 8.44 -8.70
N CYS A 267 0.16 7.31 -8.02
CA CYS A 267 0.45 6.00 -8.59
C CYS A 267 -0.77 5.07 -8.60
N TRP A 268 -0.70 4.05 -9.44
CA TRP A 268 -1.77 3.09 -9.68
C TRP A 268 -1.19 1.69 -9.92
N ILE A 269 -1.88 0.66 -9.43
CA ILE A 269 -1.49 -0.74 -9.59
C ILE A 269 -2.65 -1.52 -10.21
N PRO A 270 -2.78 -1.50 -11.54
CA PRO A 270 -3.83 -2.24 -12.24
C PRO A 270 -3.54 -3.74 -12.32
N TYR A 271 -4.58 -4.57 -12.23
CA TYR A 271 -4.45 -5.97 -12.59
C TYR A 271 -4.15 -6.14 -14.09
N ASN A 272 -3.73 -7.32 -14.48
CA ASN A 272 -3.36 -7.62 -15.86
C ASN A 272 -4.49 -7.26 -16.84
N ARG A 273 -4.26 -6.21 -17.65
CA ARG A 273 -5.20 -5.70 -18.63
C ARG A 273 -6.50 -5.11 -18.07
N ALA A 274 -6.43 -4.59 -16.85
CA ALA A 274 -7.53 -3.81 -16.24
C ALA A 274 -8.03 -2.72 -17.19
N ALA A 275 -9.30 -2.37 -17.10
CA ALA A 275 -9.82 -1.24 -17.87
C ALA A 275 -9.03 0.04 -17.53
N GLY A 276 -8.72 0.84 -18.54
CA GLY A 276 -7.92 2.07 -18.39
C GLY A 276 -6.41 1.90 -18.51
N TYR A 277 -5.84 0.70 -18.45
CA TYR A 277 -4.38 0.49 -18.43
C TYR A 277 -3.65 1.06 -19.67
N ARG A 278 -4.32 1.18 -20.81
CA ARG A 278 -3.73 1.78 -22.01
C ARG A 278 -3.72 3.30 -21.99
N ASN A 279 -4.61 3.88 -21.19
CA ASN A 279 -4.85 5.33 -21.15
C ASN A 279 -4.44 5.97 -19.81
N TRP A 280 -3.72 5.25 -18.97
CA TRP A 280 -3.39 5.67 -17.60
C TRP A 280 -2.77 7.08 -17.51
N LYS A 281 -1.95 7.47 -18.48
CA LYS A 281 -1.32 8.80 -18.50
C LYS A 281 -2.31 9.95 -18.64
N ARG A 282 -3.44 9.73 -19.32
CA ARG A 282 -4.45 10.78 -19.48
C ARG A 282 -5.17 11.13 -18.18
N PHE A 283 -5.08 10.25 -17.18
CA PHE A 283 -5.59 10.51 -15.84
C PHE A 283 -4.64 11.31 -14.96
N GLY A 284 -3.45 11.70 -15.47
CA GLY A 284 -2.44 12.38 -14.67
C GLY A 284 -1.68 11.48 -13.72
N ILE A 285 -1.78 10.16 -13.87
CA ILE A 285 -1.04 9.17 -13.07
C ILE A 285 0.46 9.26 -13.44
N ASP A 286 1.34 9.32 -12.45
CA ASP A 286 2.79 9.41 -12.63
C ASP A 286 3.44 8.04 -12.84
N TYR A 287 2.96 7.02 -12.09
CA TYR A 287 3.48 5.65 -12.13
C TYR A 287 2.32 4.66 -12.14
N ALA A 288 2.36 3.71 -13.06
CA ALA A 288 1.40 2.60 -13.10
C ALA A 288 2.18 1.27 -13.13
N TYR A 289 1.98 0.44 -12.10
CA TYR A 289 2.65 -0.84 -11.91
C TYR A 289 1.67 -1.95 -12.23
N MET A 290 1.67 -2.49 -13.46
CA MET A 290 0.72 -3.54 -13.83
C MET A 290 1.08 -4.87 -13.15
N GLN A 291 0.07 -5.51 -12.58
CA GLN A 291 0.15 -6.85 -12.01
C GLN A 291 0.21 -7.87 -13.14
N PRO A 292 1.13 -8.85 -13.12
CA PRO A 292 1.14 -9.94 -14.10
C PRO A 292 -0.04 -10.90 -13.95
N ASN A 293 -0.54 -11.10 -12.71
CA ASN A 293 -1.50 -12.13 -12.32
C ASN A 293 -1.09 -13.55 -12.76
N TYR A 294 0.21 -13.78 -12.92
CA TYR A 294 0.79 -15.06 -13.34
C TYR A 294 1.14 -15.96 -12.14
N PHE A 295 1.41 -15.38 -10.98
CA PHE A 295 1.83 -16.13 -9.81
C PHE A 295 0.82 -17.25 -9.43
N TRP A 296 -0.48 -16.98 -9.58
CA TRP A 296 -1.57 -17.92 -9.30
C TRP A 296 -2.23 -18.47 -10.57
N ASP A 297 -1.60 -18.31 -11.73
CA ASP A 297 -2.17 -18.74 -13.01
C ASP A 297 -1.94 -20.23 -13.27
N ASP A 298 -2.70 -21.08 -12.59
CA ASP A 298 -2.60 -22.53 -12.75
C ASP A 298 -3.13 -23.05 -14.08
N LYS A 299 -3.90 -22.23 -14.81
CA LYS A 299 -4.46 -22.55 -16.11
C LYS A 299 -3.60 -22.13 -17.30
N GLY A 300 -2.55 -21.31 -17.07
CA GLY A 300 -1.70 -20.76 -18.13
C GLY A 300 -2.41 -19.76 -19.04
N GLU A 301 -3.41 -19.07 -18.52
CA GLU A 301 -4.21 -18.09 -19.30
C GLU A 301 -3.51 -16.71 -19.39
N LYS A 302 -2.49 -16.49 -18.56
CA LYS A 302 -1.81 -15.20 -18.40
C LYS A 302 -0.30 -15.32 -18.67
N PRO A 303 0.13 -15.62 -19.89
CA PRO A 303 1.54 -15.83 -20.20
C PRO A 303 2.36 -14.57 -20.01
N LEU A 304 3.53 -14.67 -19.35
CA LEU A 304 4.44 -13.56 -19.08
C LEU A 304 4.92 -12.84 -20.36
N SER A 305 5.09 -13.56 -21.46
CA SER A 305 5.50 -12.94 -22.74
C SER A 305 4.50 -11.88 -23.22
N ARG A 306 3.21 -12.16 -23.05
CA ARG A 306 2.15 -11.20 -23.37
C ARG A 306 2.15 -10.03 -22.38
N PHE A 307 2.28 -10.31 -21.09
CA PHE A 307 2.38 -9.29 -20.06
C PHE A 307 3.53 -8.31 -20.36
N PHE A 308 4.74 -8.81 -20.59
CA PHE A 308 5.90 -7.96 -20.90
C PHE A 308 5.71 -7.15 -22.19
N SER A 309 5.04 -7.71 -23.18
CA SER A 309 4.66 -6.97 -24.40
C SER A 309 3.71 -5.82 -24.09
N ASP A 310 2.67 -6.07 -23.31
CA ASP A 310 1.66 -5.07 -22.95
C ASP A 310 2.25 -3.92 -22.11
N ILE A 311 3.08 -4.21 -21.08
CA ILE A 311 3.69 -3.15 -20.27
C ILE A 311 4.68 -2.29 -21.06
N LYS A 312 5.45 -2.88 -21.99
CA LYS A 312 6.34 -2.13 -22.87
C LYS A 312 5.58 -1.23 -23.83
N ALA A 313 4.53 -1.76 -24.48
CA ALA A 313 3.71 -1.02 -25.43
C ALA A 313 3.00 0.19 -24.77
N ASN A 314 2.65 0.09 -23.50
CA ASN A 314 1.91 1.12 -22.77
C ASN A 314 2.76 1.90 -21.75
N ALA A 315 4.09 1.72 -21.78
CA ALA A 315 5.05 2.40 -20.91
C ALA A 315 4.80 2.22 -19.40
N LEU A 316 4.18 1.09 -19.02
CA LEU A 316 3.90 0.73 -17.64
C LEU A 316 5.17 0.27 -16.92
N ALA A 317 5.11 0.30 -15.60
CA ALA A 317 6.03 -0.39 -14.71
C ALA A 317 5.45 -1.77 -14.33
N MET A 318 6.13 -2.53 -13.49
CA MET A 318 5.72 -3.86 -13.07
C MET A 318 5.53 -3.94 -11.55
N GLU A 319 4.48 -4.63 -11.13
CA GLU A 319 4.37 -5.16 -9.77
C GLU A 319 4.81 -6.63 -9.76
N PHE A 320 5.61 -7.00 -8.79
CA PHE A 320 5.90 -8.39 -8.44
C PHE A 320 4.83 -8.88 -7.48
N GLU A 321 4.19 -9.99 -7.80
CA GLU A 321 3.14 -10.59 -6.97
C GLU A 321 3.61 -11.94 -6.45
N PHE A 322 3.62 -12.11 -5.14
CA PHE A 322 3.85 -13.40 -4.51
C PHE A 322 3.21 -13.44 -3.11
N ASP A 323 3.02 -14.62 -2.56
CA ASP A 323 2.50 -14.83 -1.22
C ASP A 323 3.17 -16.04 -0.53
N ASP A 324 2.61 -16.47 0.60
CA ASP A 324 3.12 -17.59 1.40
C ASP A 324 3.03 -18.96 0.71
N ALA A 325 2.42 -19.05 -0.48
CA ALA A 325 2.45 -20.25 -1.30
C ALA A 325 3.88 -20.68 -1.69
N LEU A 326 4.82 -19.74 -1.73
CA LEU A 326 6.23 -20.03 -2.04
C LEU A 326 7.04 -20.57 -0.84
N LEU A 327 6.53 -20.51 0.39
CA LEU A 327 7.23 -20.98 1.57
C LEU A 327 7.39 -22.51 1.54
N GLU A 328 8.55 -23.03 1.96
CA GLU A 328 8.88 -24.47 1.92
C GLU A 328 7.85 -25.33 2.65
N LYS A 329 7.22 -24.81 3.70
CA LYS A 329 6.14 -25.47 4.44
C LYS A 329 4.86 -25.70 3.61
N THR A 330 4.70 -25.03 2.46
CA THR A 330 3.51 -25.09 1.61
C THR A 330 3.70 -26.18 0.54
N ALA A 331 2.75 -27.09 0.43
CA ALA A 331 2.79 -28.14 -0.60
C ALA A 331 2.77 -27.51 -2.01
N GLY A 332 3.70 -27.95 -2.88
CA GLY A 332 3.83 -27.42 -4.25
C GLY A 332 4.52 -26.05 -4.34
N SER A 333 5.16 -25.60 -3.27
CA SER A 333 5.83 -24.29 -3.20
C SER A 333 6.93 -24.08 -4.25
N GLU A 334 7.53 -25.15 -4.76
CA GLU A 334 8.53 -25.10 -5.84
C GLU A 334 8.00 -24.46 -7.12
N VAL A 335 6.71 -24.61 -7.43
CA VAL A 335 6.07 -23.97 -8.58
C VAL A 335 6.03 -22.45 -8.39
N TYR A 336 5.65 -21.99 -7.21
CA TYR A 336 5.55 -20.57 -6.88
C TYR A 336 6.93 -19.92 -6.77
N ARG A 337 7.92 -20.60 -6.20
CA ARG A 337 9.32 -20.13 -6.18
C ARG A 337 9.89 -20.00 -7.61
N ARG A 338 9.56 -20.95 -8.51
CA ARG A 338 9.94 -20.83 -9.91
C ARG A 338 9.27 -19.62 -10.57
N ARG A 339 7.97 -19.40 -10.37
CA ARG A 339 7.24 -18.25 -10.93
C ARG A 339 7.81 -16.91 -10.48
N LEU A 340 8.23 -16.80 -9.20
CA LEU A 340 8.92 -15.57 -8.73
C LEU A 340 10.26 -15.38 -9.45
N ARG A 341 11.04 -16.43 -9.68
CA ARG A 341 12.28 -16.34 -10.46
C ARG A 341 12.00 -15.94 -11.92
N GLU A 342 10.96 -16.50 -12.53
CA GLU A 342 10.52 -16.12 -13.88
C GLU A 342 10.12 -14.64 -13.97
N TYR A 343 9.58 -14.05 -12.89
CA TYR A 343 9.37 -12.60 -12.82
C TYR A 343 10.70 -11.84 -12.82
N MET A 344 11.65 -12.23 -11.98
CA MET A 344 12.94 -11.55 -11.87
C MET A 344 13.73 -11.63 -13.20
N ASP A 345 13.76 -12.80 -13.82
CA ASP A 345 14.46 -13.02 -15.08
C ASP A 345 13.76 -12.30 -16.22
N GLY A 346 12.44 -12.38 -16.33
CA GLY A 346 11.67 -11.68 -17.34
C GLY A 346 11.77 -10.16 -17.24
N ALA A 347 11.76 -9.60 -16.03
CA ALA A 347 11.97 -8.15 -15.84
C ALA A 347 13.33 -7.69 -16.36
N LYS A 348 14.38 -8.50 -16.18
CA LYS A 348 15.72 -8.24 -16.75
C LYS A 348 15.74 -8.40 -18.27
N GLU A 349 15.27 -9.53 -18.78
CA GLU A 349 15.25 -9.87 -20.21
C GLU A 349 14.48 -8.84 -21.04
N HIS A 350 13.32 -8.42 -20.53
CA HIS A 350 12.47 -7.46 -21.23
C HIS A 350 12.83 -5.99 -20.96
N GLY A 351 13.88 -5.71 -20.18
CA GLY A 351 14.41 -4.37 -19.95
C GLY A 351 13.49 -3.47 -19.11
N ILE A 352 12.75 -4.03 -18.20
CA ILE A 352 11.98 -3.32 -17.18
C ILE A 352 12.89 -3.01 -15.98
N TYR A 353 13.60 -4.03 -15.50
CA TYR A 353 14.60 -3.92 -14.45
C TYR A 353 15.70 -2.92 -14.80
N GLY A 354 15.99 -2.00 -13.91
CA GLY A 354 16.98 -0.93 -14.11
C GLY A 354 16.52 0.22 -15.01
N ARG A 355 15.25 0.22 -15.47
CA ARG A 355 14.71 1.29 -16.31
C ARG A 355 13.37 1.82 -15.84
N LYS A 356 12.64 1.05 -15.04
CA LYS A 356 11.35 1.40 -14.48
C LYS A 356 11.36 1.15 -12.99
N PRO A 357 10.64 1.95 -12.20
CA PRO A 357 10.42 1.60 -10.80
C PRO A 357 9.62 0.31 -10.71
N LEU A 358 9.77 -0.40 -9.59
CA LEU A 358 9.11 -1.67 -9.32
C LEU A 358 8.26 -1.57 -8.04
N ALA A 359 7.14 -2.28 -8.02
CA ALA A 359 6.33 -2.48 -6.83
C ALA A 359 6.33 -3.96 -6.45
N TYR A 360 6.11 -4.26 -5.15
CA TYR A 360 6.19 -5.62 -4.64
C TYR A 360 5.01 -5.90 -3.70
N TYR A 361 4.08 -6.72 -4.19
CA TYR A 361 3.05 -7.36 -3.39
C TYR A 361 3.58 -8.69 -2.87
N HIS A 362 3.52 -8.90 -1.57
CA HIS A 362 4.07 -10.10 -0.91
C HIS A 362 3.05 -10.77 0.03
N GLY A 363 1.78 -10.77 -0.38
CA GLY A 363 0.71 -11.31 0.44
C GLY A 363 0.53 -10.51 1.73
N GLN A 364 0.49 -11.20 2.87
CA GLN A 364 0.38 -10.57 4.19
C GLN A 364 1.73 -10.01 4.65
N ASN A 365 2.76 -10.86 4.74
CA ASN A 365 4.10 -10.53 5.21
C ASN A 365 5.14 -11.58 4.79
N THR A 366 4.98 -12.16 3.62
CA THR A 366 5.79 -13.31 3.15
C THR A 366 7.29 -13.00 3.18
N LEU A 367 7.69 -11.77 2.87
CA LEU A 367 9.10 -11.40 2.95
C LEU A 367 9.65 -11.47 4.39
N TYR A 368 8.84 -11.07 5.38
CA TYR A 368 9.19 -11.27 6.79
C TYR A 368 9.30 -12.76 7.12
N GLU A 369 8.34 -13.58 6.70
CA GLU A 369 8.36 -15.03 6.93
C GLU A 369 9.62 -15.68 6.33
N LEU A 370 9.99 -15.30 5.10
CA LEU A 370 11.23 -15.74 4.46
C LEU A 370 12.47 -15.32 5.27
N SER A 371 12.50 -14.09 5.78
CA SER A 371 13.65 -13.53 6.51
C SER A 371 13.92 -14.27 7.83
N VAL A 372 12.89 -14.82 8.47
CA VAL A 372 13.00 -15.53 9.77
C VAL A 372 12.92 -17.05 9.62
N SER A 373 12.74 -17.58 8.41
CA SER A 373 12.59 -19.01 8.18
C SER A 373 13.88 -19.78 8.48
N ALA A 374 13.73 -20.94 9.13
CA ALA A 374 14.82 -21.89 9.32
C ALA A 374 15.03 -22.81 8.10
N ALA A 375 14.07 -22.86 7.17
CA ALA A 375 14.13 -23.71 6.00
C ALA A 375 15.18 -23.23 4.99
N ALA A 376 15.95 -24.15 4.42
CA ALA A 376 17.08 -23.79 3.56
C ALA A 376 16.65 -23.11 2.25
N GLU A 377 15.59 -23.63 1.62
CA GLU A 377 15.07 -23.07 0.36
C GLU A 377 14.40 -21.70 0.55
N ASP A 378 13.79 -21.45 1.71
CA ASP A 378 13.22 -20.12 2.03
C ASP A 378 14.35 -19.09 2.21
N ARG A 379 15.41 -19.44 2.96
CA ARG A 379 16.57 -18.55 3.11
C ARG A 379 17.25 -18.25 1.78
N LYS A 380 17.43 -19.29 0.95
CA LYS A 380 18.02 -19.12 -0.38
C LYS A 380 17.19 -18.16 -1.23
N LEU A 381 15.87 -18.34 -1.26
CA LEU A 381 14.96 -17.47 -2.00
C LEU A 381 14.98 -16.04 -1.45
N TYR A 382 15.00 -15.88 -0.12
CA TYR A 382 15.12 -14.57 0.52
C TYR A 382 16.39 -13.83 0.04
N HIS A 383 17.53 -14.50 0.05
CA HIS A 383 18.78 -13.90 -0.42
C HIS A 383 18.76 -13.60 -1.92
N GLU A 384 18.23 -14.48 -2.74
CA GLU A 384 18.06 -14.26 -4.19
C GLU A 384 17.21 -13.02 -4.46
N PHE A 385 16.06 -12.90 -3.78
CA PHE A 385 15.14 -11.79 -3.94
C PHE A 385 15.74 -10.46 -3.45
N CYS A 386 16.34 -10.45 -2.24
CA CYS A 386 16.95 -9.24 -1.72
C CYS A 386 18.12 -8.76 -2.59
N ARG A 387 18.94 -9.65 -3.12
CA ARG A 387 19.99 -9.28 -4.10
C ARG A 387 19.37 -8.71 -5.37
N PHE A 388 18.30 -9.27 -5.89
CA PHE A 388 17.59 -8.70 -7.03
C PHE A 388 17.19 -7.24 -6.78
N VAL A 389 16.63 -6.94 -5.60
CA VAL A 389 16.28 -5.56 -5.21
C VAL A 389 17.53 -4.67 -5.10
N LEU A 390 18.59 -5.15 -4.43
CA LEU A 390 19.83 -4.37 -4.22
C LEU A 390 20.58 -4.06 -5.50
N ASP A 391 20.61 -5.01 -6.42
CA ASP A 391 21.34 -4.90 -7.70
C ASP A 391 20.58 -4.08 -8.74
N ASN A 392 19.40 -3.54 -8.41
CA ASN A 392 18.63 -2.72 -9.34
C ASN A 392 19.43 -1.50 -9.79
N PRO A 393 19.76 -1.37 -11.09
CA PRO A 393 20.58 -0.27 -11.60
C PRO A 393 20.00 1.13 -11.36
N LEU A 394 18.68 1.26 -11.15
CA LEU A 394 18.04 2.53 -10.81
C LEU A 394 18.42 3.07 -9.42
N ARG A 395 19.02 2.25 -8.57
CA ARG A 395 19.44 2.63 -7.21
C ARG A 395 20.80 3.32 -7.15
N LYS A 396 21.53 3.34 -8.27
CA LYS A 396 22.92 3.84 -8.36
C LYS A 396 22.97 5.31 -8.76
#